data_66dc49ff16abbf4d209b39da9bc0ffa5
#
_entry.id   66dc49ff16abbf4d209b39da9bc0ffa5
#
_cell.length_a   1.000
_cell.length_b   1.000
_cell.length_c   1.000
_cell.angle_alpha   90.00
_cell.angle_beta   90.00
_cell.angle_gamma   90.00
#
_symmetry.space_group_name_H-M   'P 1'
#
loop_
_entity.id
_entity.type
_entity.pdbx_description
1 polymer ?
#
loop_
_entity_poly.entity_id
_entity_poly.type
_entity_poly.pdbx_seq_one_letter_code
_entity_poly.pdbx_strand_id
1 'polypeptide(L)'
;MDDHRRFERVNLPDSAKVYVTDEQNGRLGTVKVIGRGGMLVQPEQAMPTGASLTMYLIDESEGITRALNAVVRYNREEGVGLEFENLEPDAAVEVGVIIGKYYAAGAHM
;
A
#
# COMPACT_ATOMS: atom_id res chain seq x y z
N MET A 1 -8.93 -9.33 -20.62
CA MET A 1 -8.80 -9.57 -19.81
C MET A 1 -8.28 -8.97 -18.74
N ASP A 2 -8.34 -8.77 -18.07
CA ASP A 2 -8.07 -8.17 -16.95
C ASP A 2 -7.19 -8.89 -16.11
N ASP A 3 -6.33 -9.53 -16.67
CA ASP A 3 -5.46 -10.33 -15.95
C ASP A 3 -4.45 -9.61 -15.15
N HIS A 4 -4.22 -8.36 -15.47
CA HIS A 4 -3.21 -7.62 -14.74
C HIS A 4 -3.47 -7.55 -13.27
N ARG A 5 -4.70 -7.71 -12.81
CA ARG A 5 -4.91 -7.54 -11.42
C ARG A 5 -4.61 -8.77 -10.62
N ARG A 6 -4.40 -9.91 -11.21
CA ARG A 6 -4.05 -11.03 -10.42
C ARG A 6 -2.57 -11.21 -10.30
N PHE A 7 -1.79 -10.34 -10.97
CA PHE A 7 -0.39 -10.36 -10.77
C PHE A 7 -0.11 -9.46 -9.61
N GLU A 8 0.89 -9.55 -8.96
CA GLU A 8 1.47 -8.60 -8.04
C GLU A 8 0.57 -8.11 -6.92
N ARG A 9 -0.44 -8.84 -6.60
CA ARG A 9 -1.20 -8.48 -5.41
C ARG A 9 -0.85 -9.50 -4.36
N VAL A 10 -0.27 -9.04 -3.28
CA VAL A 10 0.14 -9.93 -2.21
C VAL A 10 -0.48 -9.48 -0.90
N ASN A 11 -0.85 -10.46 -0.09
CA ASN A 11 -1.34 -10.21 1.26
C ASN A 11 -0.13 -10.15 2.15
N LEU A 12 -0.09 -9.12 3.01
CA LEU A 12 1.00 -9.01 3.95
C LEU A 12 0.61 -9.72 5.25
N PRO A 13 1.51 -10.50 5.83
CA PRO A 13 1.20 -11.16 7.09
C PRO A 13 1.11 -10.13 8.22
N ASP A 14 0.48 -10.51 9.33
CA ASP A 14 0.34 -9.61 10.45
C ASP A 14 1.70 -9.18 11.01
N SER A 15 2.73 -9.98 10.79
CA SER A 15 4.06 -9.64 11.26
C SER A 15 4.75 -8.60 10.40
N ALA A 16 4.22 -8.32 9.21
CA ALA A 16 4.83 -7.32 8.34
C ALA A 16 4.66 -5.94 8.96
N LYS A 17 5.70 -5.14 8.89
CA LYS A 17 5.66 -3.80 9.45
C LYS A 17 5.66 -2.79 8.32
N VAL A 18 4.61 -2.82 7.51
CA VAL A 18 4.43 -1.93 6.37
C VAL A 18 3.18 -1.11 6.61
N TYR A 19 3.34 0.20 6.61
CA TYR A 19 2.21 1.09 6.89
C TYR A 19 2.38 2.39 6.13
N VAL A 20 1.34 3.22 6.17
CA VAL A 20 1.37 4.53 5.52
C VAL A 20 1.11 5.61 6.55
N THR A 21 1.78 6.74 6.37
CA THR A 21 1.60 7.90 7.25
C THR A 21 1.23 9.12 6.41
N ASP A 22 0.67 10.12 7.07
CA ASP A 22 0.42 11.39 6.41
C ASP A 22 1.68 12.25 6.48
N GLU A 23 1.60 13.47 5.99
CA GLU A 23 2.75 14.34 5.91
C GLU A 23 3.23 14.84 7.25
N GLN A 24 2.43 14.70 8.30
CA GLN A 24 2.82 15.08 9.64
C GLN A 24 3.22 13.87 10.48
N ASN A 25 3.51 12.74 9.82
CA ASN A 25 3.90 11.51 10.49
C ASN A 25 2.76 10.84 11.26
N GLY A 26 1.52 11.25 11.02
CA GLY A 26 0.38 10.57 11.62
C GLY A 26 0.12 9.28 10.85
N ARG A 27 -0.06 8.19 11.56
CA ARG A 27 -0.24 6.90 10.90
C ARG A 27 -1.63 6.85 10.29
N LEU A 28 -1.69 6.64 8.97
CA LEU A 28 -2.95 6.52 8.27
C LEU A 28 -3.51 5.11 8.38
N GLY A 29 -2.65 4.13 8.39
CA GLY A 29 -3.08 2.76 8.53
C GLY A 29 -2.00 1.76 8.18
N THR A 30 -2.34 0.49 8.35
CA THR A 30 -1.43 -0.63 8.09
C THR A 30 -1.76 -1.23 6.73
N VAL A 31 -0.76 -1.50 5.93
CA VAL A 31 -0.97 -2.08 4.60
C VAL A 31 -1.25 -3.56 4.75
N LYS A 32 -2.40 -4.00 4.22
CA LYS A 32 -2.81 -5.40 4.30
C LYS A 32 -2.61 -6.13 2.98
N VAL A 33 -2.78 -5.43 1.87
CA VAL A 33 -2.60 -6.01 0.54
C VAL A 33 -1.91 -4.94 -0.29
N ILE A 34 -0.96 -5.32 -1.12
CA ILE A 34 -0.30 -4.37 -1.99
C ILE A 34 -0.15 -4.98 -3.37
N GLY A 35 -0.33 -4.15 -4.39
CA GLY A 35 -0.11 -4.51 -5.78
C GLY A 35 0.51 -3.34 -6.49
N ARG A 36 0.78 -3.49 -7.77
CA ARG A 36 1.45 -2.43 -8.50
C ARG A 36 0.56 -1.22 -8.70
N GLY A 37 -0.75 -1.39 -8.64
CA GLY A 37 -1.68 -0.28 -8.86
C GLY A 37 -2.25 0.32 -7.60
N GLY A 38 -2.04 -0.29 -6.45
CA GLY A 38 -2.64 0.23 -5.22
C GLY A 38 -2.49 -0.68 -4.04
N MET A 39 -3.21 -0.34 -2.98
CA MET A 39 -3.11 -1.04 -1.71
C MET A 39 -4.47 -1.13 -1.04
N LEU A 40 -4.60 -2.11 -0.17
CA LEU A 40 -5.69 -2.16 0.79
C LEU A 40 -5.09 -1.88 2.15
N VAL A 41 -5.65 -0.91 2.87
CA VAL A 41 -5.08 -0.43 4.12
C VAL A 41 -6.11 -0.58 5.23
N GLN A 42 -5.68 -1.11 6.37
CA GLN A 42 -6.51 -1.12 7.57
C GLN A 42 -6.36 0.26 8.19
N PRO A 43 -7.41 1.09 8.18
CA PRO A 43 -7.23 2.50 8.52
C PRO A 43 -7.12 2.76 10.00
N GLU A 44 -6.33 3.76 10.35
CA GLU A 44 -6.26 4.31 11.71
C GLU A 44 -6.74 5.75 11.71
N GLN A 45 -6.97 6.34 10.55
CA GLN A 45 -7.55 7.66 10.40
C GLN A 45 -8.54 7.61 9.25
N ALA A 46 -9.48 8.51 9.25
CA ALA A 46 -10.46 8.58 8.17
C ALA A 46 -9.78 8.98 6.87
N MET A 47 -10.12 8.29 5.80
CA MET A 47 -9.64 8.61 4.47
C MET A 47 -10.86 8.65 3.56
N PRO A 48 -11.42 9.84 3.32
CA PRO A 48 -12.69 9.94 2.58
C PRO A 48 -12.57 9.45 1.15
N THR A 49 -13.56 8.71 0.71
CA THR A 49 -13.61 8.21 -0.67
C THR A 49 -13.52 9.37 -1.65
N GLY A 50 -12.68 9.24 -2.65
CA GLY A 50 -12.48 10.27 -3.66
C GLY A 50 -11.34 11.22 -3.35
N ALA A 51 -10.82 11.21 -2.13
CA ALA A 51 -9.75 12.13 -1.77
C ALA A 51 -8.43 11.69 -2.40
N SER A 52 -7.63 12.66 -2.83
CA SER A 52 -6.27 12.43 -3.28
C SER A 52 -5.35 12.78 -2.13
N LEU A 53 -4.53 11.84 -1.73
CA LEU A 53 -3.69 12.00 -0.55
C LEU A 53 -2.23 11.82 -0.90
N THR A 54 -1.40 12.67 -0.29
CA THR A 54 0.05 12.47 -0.31
C THR A 54 0.39 11.73 0.98
N MET A 55 1.15 10.67 0.85
CA MET A 55 1.47 9.85 2.00
C MET A 55 2.85 9.26 1.87
N TYR A 56 3.34 8.68 2.95
CA TYR A 56 4.60 7.97 2.94
C TYR A 56 4.35 6.50 3.20
N LEU A 57 4.88 5.67 2.31
CA LEU A 57 4.86 4.22 2.47
C LEU A 57 6.13 3.84 3.23
N ILE A 58 5.96 3.18 4.34
CA ILE A 58 7.07 2.84 5.22
C ILE A 58 7.15 1.33 5.37
N ASP A 59 8.34 0.79 5.09
CA ASP A 59 8.66 -0.59 5.40
C ASP A 59 9.63 -0.53 6.56
N GLU A 60 9.11 -0.71 7.77
CA GLU A 60 9.91 -0.51 8.96
C GLU A 60 11.03 -1.52 9.09
N SER A 61 10.79 -2.75 8.63
CA SER A 61 11.80 -3.79 8.76
C SER A 61 13.02 -3.51 7.88
N GLU A 62 12.85 -2.72 6.81
CA GLU A 62 13.95 -2.37 5.94
C GLU A 62 14.43 -0.93 6.17
N GLY A 63 13.71 -0.19 7.00
CA GLY A 63 14.06 1.20 7.24
C GLY A 63 13.84 2.10 6.03
N ILE A 64 12.87 1.79 5.19
CA ILE A 64 12.65 2.52 3.95
C ILE A 64 11.37 3.31 4.00
N THR A 65 11.43 4.55 3.54
CA THR A 65 10.27 5.44 3.45
C THR A 65 10.23 6.02 2.05
N ARG A 66 9.07 5.96 1.41
CA ARG A 66 8.90 6.54 0.07
C ARG A 66 7.60 7.34 0.01
N ALA A 67 7.69 8.54 -0.54
CA ALA A 67 6.52 9.38 -0.74
C ALA A 67 5.73 8.89 -1.93
N LEU A 68 4.42 8.94 -1.84
CA LEU A 68 3.57 8.62 -2.98
C LEU A 68 2.23 9.32 -2.84
N ASN A 69 1.50 9.36 -3.95
CA ASN A 69 0.15 9.90 -3.98
C ASN A 69 -0.82 8.80 -4.31
N ALA A 70 -1.98 8.84 -3.72
CA ALA A 70 -3.01 7.84 -3.97
C ALA A 70 -4.39 8.47 -3.86
N VAL A 71 -5.33 7.88 -4.59
CA VAL A 71 -6.74 8.26 -4.51
C VAL A 71 -7.47 7.20 -3.72
N VAL A 72 -8.31 7.63 -2.81
CA VAL A 72 -9.14 6.71 -2.02
C VAL A 72 -10.28 6.26 -2.91
N ARG A 73 -10.32 4.99 -3.26
CA ARG A 73 -11.32 4.45 -4.16
C ARG A 73 -12.54 3.93 -3.43
N TYR A 74 -12.35 3.35 -2.26
CA TYR A 74 -13.49 2.87 -1.50
C TYR A 74 -13.12 2.72 -0.04
N ASN A 75 -14.17 2.73 0.79
CA ASN A 75 -14.07 2.41 2.19
C ASN A 75 -14.99 1.24 2.41
N ARG A 76 -14.47 0.11 2.83
CA ARG A 76 -15.24 -1.10 3.04
C ARG A 76 -14.84 -1.74 4.34
N GLU A 77 -15.57 -2.77 4.72
CA GLU A 77 -15.30 -3.46 5.96
C GLU A 77 -13.91 -4.05 5.99
N GLU A 78 -13.41 -4.55 4.86
CA GLU A 78 -12.08 -5.14 4.82
C GLU A 78 -10.98 -4.09 4.83
N GLY A 79 -11.31 -2.82 4.58
CA GLY A 79 -10.31 -1.77 4.63
C GLY A 79 -10.58 -0.69 3.59
N VAL A 80 -9.61 0.19 3.46
CA VAL A 80 -9.66 1.31 2.53
C VAL A 80 -8.84 0.96 1.31
N GLY A 81 -9.46 1.03 0.13
CA GLY A 81 -8.76 0.76 -1.13
C GLY A 81 -8.16 2.02 -1.69
N LEU A 82 -6.87 2.01 -1.93
CA LEU A 82 -6.12 3.15 -2.44
C LEU A 82 -5.56 2.80 -3.81
N GLU A 83 -5.69 3.71 -4.76
CA GLU A 83 -5.11 3.55 -6.08
C GLU A 83 -3.97 4.54 -6.21
N PHE A 84 -2.79 4.08 -6.59
CA PHE A 84 -1.63 4.97 -6.75
C PHE A 84 -1.84 5.92 -7.91
N GLU A 85 -1.32 7.15 -7.74
CA GLU A 85 -1.36 8.15 -8.78
C GLU A 85 0.06 8.50 -9.16
N ASN A 86 0.43 8.26 -10.41
CA ASN A 86 1.73 8.73 -10.93
C ASN A 86 2.91 8.39 -10.02
N LEU A 87 3.08 7.12 -9.72
CA LEU A 87 4.18 6.73 -8.86
C LEU A 87 5.51 7.19 -9.42
N GLU A 88 6.30 7.85 -8.58
CA GLU A 88 7.65 8.18 -8.94
C GLU A 88 8.49 6.90 -9.02
N PRO A 89 9.58 6.90 -9.82
CA PRO A 89 10.33 5.67 -10.01
C PRO A 89 10.83 5.01 -8.73
N ASP A 90 11.29 5.78 -7.74
CA ASP A 90 11.79 5.18 -6.52
C ASP A 90 10.66 4.57 -5.70
N ALA A 91 9.46 5.18 -5.72
CA ALA A 91 8.32 4.60 -5.04
C ALA A 91 7.86 3.34 -5.75
N ALA A 92 7.87 3.35 -7.08
CA ALA A 92 7.49 2.17 -7.86
C ALA A 92 8.43 1.01 -7.59
N VAL A 93 9.73 1.30 -7.48
CA VAL A 93 10.71 0.27 -7.15
C VAL A 93 10.41 -0.32 -5.77
N GLU A 94 10.12 0.54 -4.79
CA GLU A 94 9.87 0.04 -3.44
C GLU A 94 8.60 -0.80 -3.38
N VAL A 95 7.56 -0.39 -4.09
CA VAL A 95 6.33 -1.18 -4.18
C VAL A 95 6.68 -2.56 -4.73
N GLY A 96 7.48 -2.61 -5.80
CA GLY A 96 7.89 -3.88 -6.37
C GLY A 96 8.73 -4.73 -5.42
N VAL A 97 9.58 -4.10 -4.64
CA VAL A 97 10.41 -4.82 -3.67
C VAL A 97 9.52 -5.46 -2.60
N ILE A 98 8.54 -4.72 -2.09
CA ILE A 98 7.63 -5.25 -1.10
C ILE A 98 6.82 -6.41 -1.67
N ILE A 99 6.31 -6.25 -2.89
CA ILE A 99 5.56 -7.32 -3.55
C ILE A 99 6.44 -8.56 -3.66
N GLY A 100 7.66 -8.41 -4.14
CA GLY A 100 8.56 -9.54 -4.31
C GLY A 100 8.91 -10.23 -3.01
N LYS A 101 9.13 -9.42 -1.96
CA LYS A 101 9.50 -9.96 -0.67
C LYS A 101 8.41 -10.85 -0.09
N TYR A 102 7.17 -10.40 -0.14
CA TYR A 102 6.08 -11.16 0.46
C TYR A 102 5.53 -12.23 -0.48
N TYR A 103 5.66 -12.02 -1.77
CA TYR A 103 5.29 -13.06 -2.73
C TYR A 103 6.25 -14.25 -2.58
N ALA A 104 7.54 -13.97 -2.49
CA ALA A 104 8.53 -15.02 -2.35
C ALA A 104 8.39 -15.76 -1.02
N ALA A 105 7.80 -15.12 -0.02
CA ALA A 105 7.59 -15.77 1.27
C ALA A 105 6.33 -16.63 1.27
N GLY A 106 5.62 -16.73 0.15
CA GLY A 106 4.44 -17.56 0.09
C GLY A 106 3.17 -16.90 0.52
N ALA A 107 3.22 -15.59 0.79
CA ALA A 107 2.03 -14.90 1.26
C ALA A 107 0.95 -14.81 0.22
N HIS A 108 1.28 -15.12 -1.01
CA HIS A 108 0.31 -15.06 -2.09
C HIS A 108 -0.61 -16.27 -2.11
N MET A 109 -0.31 -17.25 -1.33
CA MET A 109 -1.13 -18.45 -1.31
C MET A 109 -2.52 -18.18 -0.77
#